data_f36543902d14cbad2ef62f7ccfa996af
#
_entry.id   f36543902d14cbad2ef62f7ccfa996af
#
_cell.length_a   1.000
_cell.length_b   1.000
_cell.length_c   1.000
_cell.angle_alpha   90.00
_cell.angle_beta   90.00
_cell.angle_gamma   90.00
#
_symmetry.space_group_name_H-M   'P 1'
#
loop_
_entity.id
_entity.type
_entity.pdbx_description
1 polymer ?
#
loop_
_entity_poly.entity_id
_entity_poly.type
_entity_poly.pdbx_seq_one_letter_code
_entity_poly.pdbx_strand_id
1 'polypeptide(L)'
;MCLNLSLAQFKLTISDKSGKTIAQELKDKTAQPLLGTKVGNILDSSIIGVAGGKLKITGGSDKSGTPMRPDVHGGVKKYVLLPTGVGNRSEARIRKLVRGNMVTEEIYQLNSVLVEGVLPDKKDDVKSTGNETESTNKK
;
A
#
# COMPACT_ATOMS: atom_id res chain seq x y z
N MET A 1 -14.32 -16.71 24.31
CA MET A 1 -14.06 -15.33 23.82
C MET A 1 -13.36 -15.43 22.47
N CYS A 2 -14.06 -15.16 21.39
CA CYS A 2 -13.44 -15.05 20.08
C CYS A 2 -12.70 -13.74 20.02
N LEU A 3 -11.37 -13.77 20.15
CA LEU A 3 -10.53 -12.66 19.80
C LEU A 3 -10.62 -12.52 18.28
N ASN A 4 -11.46 -11.61 17.80
CA ASN A 4 -11.36 -11.10 16.46
C ASN A 4 -10.04 -10.33 16.38
N LEU A 5 -8.97 -11.06 16.13
CA LEU A 5 -7.76 -10.44 15.60
C LEU A 5 -8.17 -9.88 14.24
N SER A 6 -8.40 -8.59 14.18
CA SER A 6 -8.54 -7.92 12.90
C SER A 6 -7.21 -8.05 12.18
N LEU A 7 -7.18 -8.96 11.22
CA LEU A 7 -6.01 -9.26 10.43
C LEU A 7 -5.72 -8.03 9.57
N ALA A 8 -4.59 -7.38 9.84
CA ALA A 8 -4.13 -6.26 9.06
C ALA A 8 -3.80 -6.76 7.64
N GLN A 9 -4.46 -6.20 6.65
CA GLN A 9 -4.23 -6.52 5.26
C GLN A 9 -3.94 -5.24 4.49
N PHE A 10 -2.74 -5.14 3.91
CA PHE A 10 -2.32 -3.99 3.13
C PHE A 10 -2.01 -4.38 1.70
N LYS A 11 -2.42 -3.53 0.78
CA LYS A 11 -1.92 -3.55 -0.58
C LYS A 11 -0.72 -2.59 -0.65
N LEU A 12 0.48 -3.13 -0.66
CA LEU A 12 1.70 -2.36 -0.78
C LEU A 12 2.05 -2.16 -2.25
N THR A 13 2.20 -0.92 -2.65
CA THR A 13 2.69 -0.54 -3.98
C THR A 13 4.10 -0.01 -3.84
N ILE A 14 5.05 -0.69 -4.46
CA ILE A 14 6.46 -0.33 -4.47
C ILE A 14 6.81 0.23 -5.83
N SER A 15 7.30 1.44 -5.88
CA SER A 15 7.76 2.09 -7.09
C SER A 15 9.28 2.30 -7.07
N ASP A 16 9.89 2.19 -8.23
CA ASP A 16 11.29 2.51 -8.44
C ASP A 16 11.45 3.85 -9.17
N LYS A 17 12.64 4.42 -9.11
CA LYS A 17 12.99 5.65 -9.84
C LYS A 17 12.91 5.50 -11.36
N SER A 18 13.05 4.28 -11.87
CA SER A 18 12.91 3.97 -13.30
C SER A 18 11.47 3.99 -13.81
N GLY A 19 10.48 4.14 -12.90
CA GLY A 19 9.05 4.11 -13.22
C GLY A 19 8.40 2.73 -13.14
N LYS A 20 9.16 1.68 -12.86
CA LYS A 20 8.61 0.34 -12.62
C LYS A 20 7.87 0.31 -11.28
N THR A 21 6.74 -0.39 -11.24
CA THR A 21 5.91 -0.49 -10.04
C THR A 21 5.44 -1.91 -9.85
N ILE A 22 5.54 -2.41 -8.62
CA ILE A 22 5.05 -3.73 -8.22
C ILE A 22 4.04 -3.54 -7.11
N ALA A 23 2.90 -4.21 -7.21
CA ALA A 23 1.90 -4.29 -6.16
C ALA A 23 1.96 -5.65 -5.48
N GLN A 24 2.05 -5.66 -4.16
CA GLN A 24 2.09 -6.86 -3.35
C GLN A 24 1.05 -6.77 -2.23
N GLU A 25 0.32 -7.85 -2.00
CA GLU A 25 -0.59 -7.95 -0.87
C GLU A 25 0.15 -8.53 0.33
N LEU A 26 0.13 -7.79 1.43
CA LEU A 26 0.70 -8.20 2.70
C LEU A 26 -0.43 -8.57 3.65
N LYS A 27 -0.35 -9.77 4.20
CA LYS A 27 -1.35 -10.30 5.13
C LYS A 27 -0.68 -10.70 6.42
N ASP A 28 -1.39 -10.47 7.53
CA ASP A 28 -1.05 -10.98 8.84
C ASP A 28 0.39 -10.68 9.31
N LYS A 29 1.21 -11.71 9.40
CA LYS A 29 2.57 -11.63 9.93
C LYS A 29 3.48 -10.70 9.11
N THR A 30 3.28 -10.63 7.80
CA THR A 30 4.08 -9.76 6.93
C THR A 30 3.63 -8.29 7.00
N ALA A 31 2.41 -8.04 7.46
CA ALA A 31 1.87 -6.70 7.66
C ALA A 31 2.28 -6.07 9.01
N GLN A 32 2.55 -6.90 10.02
CA GLN A 32 2.87 -6.43 11.39
C GLN A 32 4.02 -5.43 11.48
N PRO A 33 5.16 -5.59 10.80
CA PRO A 33 6.26 -4.64 10.88
C PRO A 33 5.93 -3.26 10.33
N LEU A 34 4.89 -3.14 9.51
CA LEU A 34 4.44 -1.88 8.95
C LEU A 34 3.50 -1.12 9.88
N LEU A 35 2.85 -1.82 10.81
CA LEU A 35 1.96 -1.20 11.79
C LEU A 35 2.75 -0.24 12.70
N GLY A 36 2.17 0.93 12.95
CA GLY A 36 2.79 1.96 13.77
C GLY A 36 3.88 2.78 13.07
N THR A 37 4.29 2.42 11.86
CA THR A 37 5.24 3.23 11.08
C THR A 37 4.60 4.51 10.60
N LYS A 38 5.42 5.52 10.31
CA LYS A 38 4.94 6.83 9.86
C LYS A 38 5.29 7.05 8.38
N VAL A 39 4.47 7.87 7.73
CA VAL A 39 4.77 8.36 6.39
C VAL A 39 6.11 9.11 6.41
N GLY A 40 7.00 8.78 5.50
CA GLY A 40 8.37 9.31 5.43
C GLY A 40 9.43 8.42 6.07
N ASN A 41 9.05 7.40 6.85
CA ASN A 41 10.01 6.46 7.43
C ASN A 41 10.63 5.58 6.35
N ILE A 42 11.88 5.24 6.59
CA ILE A 42 12.65 4.29 5.77
C ILE A 42 12.65 2.94 6.50
N LEU A 43 12.29 1.91 5.79
CA LEU A 43 12.22 0.53 6.26
C LEU A 43 13.08 -0.37 5.37
N ASP A 44 13.56 -1.46 5.93
CA ASP A 44 14.30 -2.46 5.18
C ASP A 44 13.34 -3.27 4.28
N SER A 45 13.68 -3.43 3.02
CA SER A 45 12.87 -4.18 2.06
C SER A 45 12.81 -5.68 2.34
N SER A 46 13.71 -6.19 3.17
CA SER A 46 13.71 -7.59 3.62
C SER A 46 12.41 -8.02 4.27
N ILE A 47 11.72 -7.09 4.94
CA ILE A 47 10.42 -7.30 5.58
C ILE A 47 9.35 -7.75 4.57
N ILE A 48 9.52 -7.37 3.32
CA ILE A 48 8.56 -7.57 2.24
C ILE A 48 9.03 -8.68 1.28
N GLY A 49 10.16 -9.32 1.58
CA GLY A 49 10.74 -10.36 0.74
C GLY A 49 11.50 -9.85 -0.49
N VAL A 50 11.75 -8.55 -0.58
CA VAL A 50 12.64 -7.96 -1.60
C VAL A 50 14.03 -7.87 -1.00
N ALA A 51 14.96 -8.64 -1.53
CA ALA A 51 16.31 -8.70 -1.00
C ALA A 51 17.09 -7.39 -1.23
N GLY A 52 17.67 -6.87 -0.15
CA GLY A 52 18.76 -5.90 -0.22
C GLY A 52 18.38 -4.48 -0.62
N GLY A 53 17.31 -3.92 -0.07
CA GLY A 53 16.97 -2.53 -0.35
C GLY A 53 16.35 -1.78 0.83
N LYS A 54 16.16 -0.49 0.64
CA LYS A 54 15.45 0.38 1.58
C LYS A 54 14.22 0.96 0.93
N LEU A 55 13.09 0.86 1.63
CA LEU A 55 11.80 1.40 1.20
C LEU A 55 11.45 2.62 2.03
N LYS A 56 11.05 3.67 1.37
CA LYS A 56 10.48 4.86 2.02
C LYS A 56 8.97 4.88 1.83
N ILE A 57 8.21 4.95 2.91
CA ILE A 57 6.75 5.12 2.85
C ILE A 57 6.44 6.54 2.40
N THR A 58 5.74 6.69 1.29
CA THR A 58 5.36 7.99 0.73
C THR A 58 3.95 8.41 1.10
N GLY A 59 3.07 7.46 1.33
CA GLY A 59 1.69 7.73 1.68
C GLY A 59 0.82 6.50 1.56
N GLY A 60 -0.47 6.71 1.55
CA GLY A 60 -1.44 5.64 1.42
C GLY A 60 -2.87 6.13 1.52
N SER A 61 -3.79 5.19 1.53
CA SER A 61 -5.22 5.45 1.72
C SER A 61 -5.86 4.41 2.62
N ASP A 62 -6.91 4.82 3.27
CA ASP A 62 -7.75 3.98 4.11
C ASP A 62 -8.72 3.13 3.28
N LYS A 63 -9.37 2.14 3.90
CA LYS A 63 -10.45 1.33 3.32
C LYS A 63 -11.60 2.18 2.76
N SER A 64 -11.85 3.35 3.33
CA SER A 64 -12.84 4.33 2.83
C SER A 64 -12.29 5.31 1.77
N GLY A 65 -11.06 5.12 1.30
CA GLY A 65 -10.45 5.98 0.30
C GLY A 65 -9.88 7.30 0.83
N THR A 66 -9.88 7.51 2.16
CA THR A 66 -9.34 8.73 2.76
C THR A 66 -7.81 8.72 2.66
N PRO A 67 -7.18 9.78 2.10
CA PRO A 67 -5.75 9.84 1.93
C PRO A 67 -5.02 10.11 3.25
N MET A 68 -3.82 9.52 3.38
CA MET A 68 -2.89 9.83 4.46
C MET A 68 -2.14 11.12 4.19
N ARG A 69 -1.91 11.91 5.24
CA ARG A 69 -1.10 13.13 5.16
C ARG A 69 0.02 13.11 6.20
N PRO A 70 1.25 13.51 5.81
CA PRO A 70 2.39 13.56 6.72
C PRO A 70 2.24 14.64 7.81
N ASP A 71 1.52 15.73 7.51
CA ASP A 71 1.34 16.89 8.39
C ASP A 71 0.44 16.59 9.60
N VAL A 72 -0.43 15.59 9.47
CA VAL A 72 -1.40 15.23 10.52
C VAL A 72 -0.85 14.08 11.34
N HIS A 73 -0.56 14.33 12.61
CA HIS A 73 -0.02 13.32 13.51
C HIS A 73 -1.07 12.32 13.96
N GLY A 74 -0.64 11.05 14.08
CA GLY A 74 -1.45 9.95 14.58
C GLY A 74 -2.16 9.13 13.51
N GLY A 75 -2.92 8.13 13.93
CA GLY A 75 -3.67 7.23 13.05
C GLY A 75 -5.16 7.58 12.91
N VAL A 76 -5.57 8.76 13.29
CA VAL A 76 -6.97 9.16 13.37
C VAL A 76 -7.42 9.91 12.12
N LYS A 77 -8.69 9.76 11.74
CA LYS A 77 -9.34 10.59 10.71
C LYS A 77 -9.72 11.95 11.29
N LYS A 78 -9.36 13.02 10.59
CA LYS A 78 -9.70 14.40 10.98
C LYS A 78 -10.12 15.23 9.77
N TYR A 79 -11.03 16.17 10.01
CA TYR A 79 -11.32 17.20 9.05
C TYR A 79 -10.29 18.33 9.18
N VAL A 80 -9.62 18.64 8.10
CA VAL A 80 -8.59 19.68 8.03
C VAL A 80 -8.97 20.71 6.97
N LEU A 81 -8.81 21.99 7.30
CA LEU A 81 -8.95 23.09 6.35
C LEU A 81 -7.68 23.13 5.48
N LEU A 82 -7.85 22.78 4.21
CA LEU A 82 -6.77 22.83 3.23
C LEU A 82 -6.85 24.11 2.40
N PRO A 83 -5.70 24.71 2.07
CA PRO A 83 -5.65 25.83 1.15
C PRO A 83 -6.13 25.40 -0.24
N THR A 84 -6.47 26.36 -1.05
CA THR A 84 -6.76 26.14 -2.46
C THR A 84 -5.52 25.58 -3.16
N GLY A 85 -5.69 24.49 -3.89
CA GLY A 85 -4.63 23.85 -4.66
C GLY A 85 -4.98 23.75 -6.14
N VAL A 86 -4.06 23.21 -6.92
CA VAL A 86 -4.27 22.92 -8.33
C VAL A 86 -5.51 22.03 -8.51
N GLY A 87 -6.44 22.44 -9.38
CA GLY A 87 -7.72 21.74 -9.60
C GLY A 87 -8.87 22.17 -8.70
N ASN A 88 -8.64 23.06 -7.75
CA ASN A 88 -9.70 23.66 -6.94
C ASN A 88 -10.09 25.04 -7.51
N ARG A 89 -11.32 25.18 -8.00
CA ARG A 89 -11.85 26.43 -8.56
C ARG A 89 -12.29 27.43 -7.51
N SER A 90 -12.40 27.01 -6.26
CA SER A 90 -12.82 27.88 -5.16
C SER A 90 -11.61 28.59 -4.58
N GLU A 91 -11.70 29.89 -4.37
CA GLU A 91 -10.67 30.67 -3.69
C GLU A 91 -10.69 30.46 -2.17
N ALA A 92 -11.75 29.88 -1.64
CA ALA A 92 -11.89 29.60 -0.23
C ALA A 92 -11.20 28.30 0.19
N ARG A 93 -10.74 28.25 1.44
CA ARG A 93 -10.23 27.03 2.06
C ARG A 93 -11.34 25.99 2.15
N ILE A 94 -11.01 24.74 1.78
CA ILE A 94 -11.96 23.65 1.79
C ILE A 94 -11.65 22.71 2.96
N ARG A 95 -12.70 22.32 3.67
CA ARG A 95 -12.63 21.32 4.72
C ARG A 95 -12.68 19.94 4.10
N LYS A 96 -11.57 19.18 4.21
CA LYS A 96 -11.46 17.79 3.70
C LYS A 96 -11.15 16.82 4.83
N LEU A 97 -11.70 15.62 4.72
CA LEU A 97 -11.39 14.52 5.60
C LEU A 97 -10.05 13.93 5.19
N VAL A 98 -9.12 13.82 6.14
CA VAL A 98 -7.80 13.24 5.92
C VAL A 98 -7.46 12.28 7.05
N ARG A 99 -6.55 11.37 6.78
CA ARG A 99 -6.00 10.45 7.76
C ARG A 99 -4.60 10.90 8.19
N GLY A 100 -4.25 10.57 9.44
CA GLY A 100 -2.94 10.89 9.99
C GLY A 100 -1.80 10.13 9.32
N ASN A 101 -0.59 10.42 9.76
CA ASN A 101 0.65 9.91 9.17
C ASN A 101 1.03 8.50 9.65
N MET A 102 0.35 7.95 10.64
CA MET A 102 0.67 6.64 11.21
C MET A 102 -0.14 5.52 10.55
N VAL A 103 0.54 4.43 10.21
CA VAL A 103 -0.08 3.23 9.62
C VAL A 103 -0.84 2.48 10.71
N THR A 104 -2.12 2.27 10.50
CA THR A 104 -3.02 1.50 11.37
C THR A 104 -3.67 0.37 10.57
N GLU A 105 -4.36 -0.54 11.24
CA GLU A 105 -5.06 -1.69 10.64
C GLU A 105 -6.17 -1.29 9.64
N GLU A 106 -6.67 -0.06 9.73
CA GLU A 106 -7.70 0.45 8.83
C GLU A 106 -7.15 0.94 7.49
N ILE A 107 -5.84 1.05 7.34
CA ILE A 107 -5.20 1.38 6.07
C ILE A 107 -5.38 0.19 5.12
N TYR A 108 -5.69 0.49 3.87
CA TYR A 108 -5.83 -0.52 2.83
C TYR A 108 -4.65 -0.51 1.86
N GLN A 109 -4.28 0.66 1.40
CA GLN A 109 -3.19 0.81 0.44
C GLN A 109 -2.07 1.64 1.02
N LEU A 110 -0.84 1.14 0.88
CA LEU A 110 0.39 1.85 1.19
C LEU A 110 1.21 2.02 -0.07
N ASN A 111 1.72 3.22 -0.26
CA ASN A 111 2.63 3.55 -1.36
C ASN A 111 4.04 3.73 -0.79
N SER A 112 5.00 3.09 -1.42
CA SER A 112 6.41 3.20 -1.06
C SER A 112 7.27 3.38 -2.28
N VAL A 113 8.42 4.00 -2.09
CA VAL A 113 9.45 4.19 -3.11
C VAL A 113 10.70 3.46 -2.66
N LEU A 114 11.30 2.70 -3.56
CA LEU A 114 12.58 2.06 -3.34
C LEU A 114 13.67 3.12 -3.41
N VAL A 115 14.38 3.30 -2.30
CA VAL A 115 15.51 4.25 -2.19
C VAL A 115 16.80 3.60 -2.66
N GLU A 116 17.02 2.36 -2.24
CA GLU A 116 18.18 1.54 -2.56
C GLU A 116 17.70 0.13 -2.94
N GLY A 117 18.34 -0.48 -3.93
CA GLY A 117 18.02 -1.82 -4.43
C GLY A 117 17.40 -1.80 -5.83
N VAL A 118 17.12 -2.98 -6.34
CA VAL A 118 16.50 -3.19 -7.66
C VAL A 118 15.23 -4.01 -7.46
N LEU A 119 14.14 -3.58 -8.08
CA LEU A 119 12.91 -4.36 -8.08
C LEU A 119 13.12 -5.64 -8.89
N PRO A 120 12.71 -6.81 -8.37
CA PRO A 120 12.67 -8.01 -9.16
C PRO A 120 11.68 -7.81 -10.32
N ASP A 121 12.13 -8.10 -11.53
CA ASP A 121 11.21 -8.12 -12.66
C ASP A 121 10.17 -9.21 -12.40
N LYS A 122 8.89 -8.85 -12.36
CA LYS A 122 7.81 -9.84 -12.38
C LYS A 122 7.95 -10.61 -13.68
N LYS A 123 8.39 -11.86 -13.58
CA LYS A 123 8.07 -12.85 -14.59
C LYS A 123 6.55 -13.04 -14.48
N ASP A 124 5.85 -12.66 -15.52
CA ASP A 124 4.42 -12.93 -15.65
C ASP A 124 4.26 -14.46 -15.58
N ASP A 125 3.87 -14.96 -14.42
CA ASP A 125 3.34 -16.30 -14.31
C ASP A 125 1.97 -16.29 -15.01
N VAL A 126 2.03 -16.42 -16.32
CA VAL A 126 0.89 -16.80 -17.14
C VAL A 126 0.52 -18.19 -16.67
N LYS A 127 -0.45 -18.24 -15.78
CA LYS A 127 -1.09 -19.47 -15.35
C LYS A 127 -1.78 -20.07 -16.57
N SER A 128 -1.03 -20.91 -17.29
CA SER A 128 -1.60 -21.74 -18.34
C SER A 128 -2.56 -22.73 -17.68
N THR A 129 -3.82 -22.37 -17.71
CA THR A 129 -4.89 -23.34 -17.44
C THR A 129 -4.87 -24.33 -18.60
N GLY A 130 -4.18 -25.44 -18.39
CA GLY A 130 -4.26 -26.59 -19.27
C GLY A 130 -5.67 -27.13 -19.28
N ASN A 131 -6.38 -26.88 -20.36
CA ASN A 131 -7.65 -27.50 -20.65
C ASN A 131 -7.31 -28.87 -21.29
N GLU A 132 -7.22 -29.89 -20.46
CA GLU A 132 -7.21 -31.27 -20.94
C GLU A 132 -8.64 -31.62 -21.40
N THR A 133 -8.89 -31.48 -22.68
CA THR A 133 -10.04 -32.12 -23.32
C THR A 133 -9.65 -33.57 -23.63
N GLU A 134 -10.07 -34.44 -22.76
CA GLU A 134 -10.06 -35.86 -22.97
C GLU A 134 -11.05 -36.23 -24.09
N SER A 135 -10.54 -36.47 -25.29
CA SER A 135 -11.33 -37.05 -26.38
C SER A 135 -11.31 -38.57 -26.27
N THR A 136 -12.31 -39.12 -25.63
CA THR A 136 -12.61 -40.55 -25.75
C THR A 136 -13.15 -40.84 -27.13
N ASN A 137 -12.29 -41.37 -27.97
CA ASN A 137 -12.68 -42.00 -29.21
C ASN A 137 -13.23 -43.40 -28.91
N LYS A 138 -14.49 -43.63 -29.22
CA LYS A 138 -15.06 -44.96 -29.28
C LYS A 138 -15.70 -45.17 -30.62
N LYS A 139 -14.98 -45.88 -31.44
CA LYS A 139 -15.41 -46.83 -32.48
C LYS A 139 -16.61 -46.44 -33.35
#